data_64a50b3d9c0984a827f6b84cd55ae933
#
_entry.id   64a50b3d9c0984a827f6b84cd55ae933
#
_cell.length_a   1.000
_cell.length_b   1.000
_cell.length_c   1.000
_cell.angle_alpha   90.00
_cell.angle_beta   90.00
_cell.angle_gamma   90.00
#
_symmetry.space_group_name_H-M   'P 1'
#
loop_
_entity.id
_entity.type
_entity.pdbx_description
1 polymer ?
#
loop_
_entity_poly.entity_id
_entity_poly.type
_entity_poly.pdbx_seq_one_letter_code
_entity_poly.pdbx_strand_id
1 'polypeptide(L)'
;EVVRYLDHIKGKKGVKGEIYSDKTTKKDEKYRDVMIYRLDQSDIELYEPIQTIANKVNRYFNYQLDGIEQAQVMKYQSPSNGYNWHMDLGAEGVSLTRKIGVSVLLNEDYKGGELFVRGGNSEQSIKPKTGEVVAFSSFVHHKVNPVTKGKRLVLVFWLTGPCFR
;
A
#
# COMPACT_ATOMS: atom_id res chain seq x y z
N GLU A 1 -18.21 0.19 0.93
CA GLU A 1 -17.02 0.95 0.44
C GLU A 1 -16.02 0.03 -0.26
N VAL A 2 -15.64 -1.12 0.34
CA VAL A 2 -14.73 -2.10 -0.31
C VAL A 2 -15.19 -2.46 -1.73
N VAL A 3 -16.48 -2.68 -1.94
CA VAL A 3 -17.04 -3.05 -3.24
C VAL A 3 -16.76 -2.00 -4.32
N ARG A 4 -16.81 -0.71 -3.99
CA ARG A 4 -16.50 0.38 -4.95
C ARG A 4 -15.09 0.28 -5.51
N TYR A 5 -14.09 -0.01 -4.66
CA TYR A 5 -12.71 -0.20 -5.13
C TYR A 5 -12.55 -1.43 -6.01
N LEU A 6 -13.26 -2.53 -5.68
CA LEU A 6 -13.25 -3.75 -6.49
C LEU A 6 -13.92 -3.52 -7.85
N ASP A 7 -15.03 -2.79 -7.89
CA ASP A 7 -15.73 -2.44 -9.12
C ASP A 7 -14.91 -1.47 -9.99
N HIS A 8 -14.22 -0.52 -9.34
CA HIS A 8 -13.36 0.43 -10.05
C HIS A 8 -12.26 -0.23 -10.88
N ILE A 9 -11.71 -1.36 -10.44
CA ILE A 9 -10.63 -2.05 -11.15
C ILE A 9 -11.13 -3.09 -12.16
N LYS A 10 -12.42 -3.41 -12.19
CA LYS A 10 -12.99 -4.36 -13.16
C LYS A 10 -12.76 -3.86 -14.59
N GLY A 11 -12.23 -4.74 -15.44
CA GLY A 11 -11.96 -4.44 -16.85
C GLY A 11 -10.83 -3.44 -17.11
N LYS A 12 -10.21 -2.87 -16.06
CA LYS A 12 -9.07 -1.96 -16.22
C LYS A 12 -7.77 -2.73 -16.39
N LYS A 13 -6.85 -2.13 -17.16
CA LYS A 13 -5.49 -2.64 -17.32
C LYS A 13 -4.62 -2.09 -16.19
N GLY A 14 -4.11 -2.97 -15.32
CA GLY A 14 -3.14 -2.61 -14.30
C GLY A 14 -1.73 -2.42 -14.86
N VAL A 15 -0.85 -1.83 -14.05
CA VAL A 15 0.57 -1.63 -14.34
C VAL A 15 1.39 -2.47 -13.37
N LYS A 16 2.43 -3.16 -13.84
CA LYS A 16 3.37 -3.89 -12.97
C LYS A 16 4.10 -2.94 -12.04
N GLY A 17 4.23 -3.34 -10.77
CA GLY A 17 5.00 -2.61 -9.78
C GLY A 17 6.49 -2.53 -10.17
N GLU A 18 7.10 -1.42 -9.86
CA GLU A 18 8.52 -1.15 -10.11
C GLU A 18 9.26 -0.90 -8.80
N ILE A 19 10.56 -1.10 -8.79
CA ILE A 19 11.46 -0.76 -7.69
C ILE A 19 12.45 0.28 -8.17
N TYR A 20 12.93 1.12 -7.26
CA TYR A 20 14.04 2.03 -7.51
C TYR A 20 15.35 1.34 -7.12
N SER A 21 16.29 1.20 -8.04
CA SER A 21 17.60 0.60 -7.82
C SER A 21 18.60 1.20 -8.81
N ASP A 22 19.84 1.40 -8.34
CA ASP A 22 20.94 1.91 -9.18
C ASP A 22 20.61 3.22 -9.91
N LYS A 23 19.90 4.14 -9.23
CA LYS A 23 19.43 5.44 -9.75
C LYS A 23 18.41 5.33 -10.90
N THR A 24 17.80 4.17 -11.08
CA THR A 24 16.79 3.92 -12.12
C THR A 24 15.60 3.17 -11.56
N THR A 25 14.47 3.30 -12.22
CA THR A 25 13.27 2.50 -11.93
C THR A 25 13.28 1.26 -12.83
N LYS A 26 13.11 0.09 -12.23
CA LYS A 26 13.07 -1.20 -12.96
C LYS A 26 11.99 -2.12 -12.43
N LYS A 27 11.56 -3.07 -13.26
CA LYS A 27 10.70 -4.18 -12.87
C LYS A 27 11.56 -5.33 -12.37
N ASP A 28 11.30 -5.79 -11.15
CA ASP A 28 11.94 -6.97 -10.58
C ASP A 28 10.87 -7.79 -9.83
N GLU A 29 10.28 -8.75 -10.54
CA GLU A 29 9.19 -9.58 -10.01
C GLU A 29 9.64 -10.50 -8.87
N LYS A 30 10.94 -10.77 -8.72
CA LYS A 30 11.46 -11.50 -7.56
C LYS A 30 11.41 -10.66 -6.29
N TYR A 31 11.48 -9.35 -6.44
CA TYR A 31 11.44 -8.39 -5.33
C TYR A 31 10.05 -7.81 -5.11
N ARG A 32 9.34 -7.43 -6.21
CA ARG A 32 8.01 -6.81 -6.19
C ARG A 32 7.14 -7.36 -7.31
N ASP A 33 6.26 -8.31 -6.96
CA ASP A 33 5.37 -8.96 -7.94
C ASP A 33 3.92 -8.59 -7.64
N VAL A 34 3.51 -7.44 -8.16
CA VAL A 34 2.21 -6.83 -7.94
C VAL A 34 1.72 -6.10 -9.17
N MET A 35 0.40 -6.13 -9.39
CA MET A 35 -0.31 -5.28 -10.34
C MET A 35 -0.91 -4.08 -9.62
N ILE A 36 -0.71 -2.88 -10.16
CA ILE A 36 -1.15 -1.60 -9.58
C ILE A 36 -2.24 -1.00 -10.46
N TYR A 37 -3.33 -0.58 -9.82
CA TYR A 37 -4.45 0.15 -10.41
C TYR A 37 -4.59 1.48 -9.67
N ARG A 38 -4.11 2.56 -10.27
CA ARG A 38 -4.22 3.90 -9.67
C ARG A 38 -5.66 4.39 -9.73
N LEU A 39 -6.11 5.01 -8.64
CA LEU A 39 -7.42 5.62 -8.59
C LEU A 39 -7.38 7.01 -9.26
N ASP A 40 -8.50 7.41 -9.85
CA ASP A 40 -8.66 8.77 -10.35
C ASP A 40 -8.86 9.71 -9.16
N GLN A 41 -7.98 10.70 -9.01
CA GLN A 41 -8.04 11.66 -7.90
C GLN A 41 -9.26 12.60 -7.98
N SER A 42 -9.88 12.73 -9.14
CA SER A 42 -11.11 13.49 -9.33
C SER A 42 -12.37 12.74 -8.90
N ASP A 43 -12.27 11.42 -8.64
CA ASP A 43 -13.39 10.59 -8.22
C ASP A 43 -13.66 10.76 -6.72
N ILE A 44 -14.58 11.66 -6.41
CA ILE A 44 -14.96 12.03 -5.03
C ILE A 44 -15.48 10.81 -4.26
N GLU A 45 -16.25 9.93 -4.89
CA GLU A 45 -16.81 8.76 -4.21
C GLU A 45 -15.74 7.77 -3.74
N LEU A 46 -14.61 7.69 -4.44
CA LEU A 46 -13.47 6.88 -4.05
C LEU A 46 -12.62 7.57 -2.98
N TYR A 47 -12.49 8.90 -3.03
CA TYR A 47 -11.59 9.64 -2.14
C TYR A 47 -12.20 10.12 -0.84
N GLU A 48 -13.51 10.28 -0.73
CA GLU A 48 -14.19 10.64 0.53
C GLU A 48 -13.92 9.63 1.67
N PRO A 49 -14.04 8.30 1.46
CA PRO A 49 -13.66 7.31 2.46
C PRO A 49 -12.16 7.35 2.80
N ILE A 50 -11.29 7.56 1.80
CA ILE A 50 -9.84 7.68 1.99
C ILE A 50 -9.53 8.88 2.90
N GLN A 51 -10.12 10.03 2.66
CA GLN A 51 -9.95 11.22 3.50
C GLN A 51 -10.43 10.98 4.94
N THR A 52 -11.55 10.28 5.10
CA THR A 52 -12.07 9.90 6.42
C THR A 52 -11.08 9.01 7.17
N ILE A 53 -10.50 8.01 6.49
CA ILE A 53 -9.48 7.13 7.07
C ILE A 53 -8.23 7.95 7.43
N ALA A 54 -7.75 8.82 6.53
CA ALA A 54 -6.60 9.67 6.75
C ALA A 54 -6.73 10.52 8.03
N ASN A 55 -7.88 11.16 8.21
CA ASN A 55 -8.16 11.97 9.40
C ASN A 55 -8.17 11.12 10.69
N LYS A 56 -8.76 9.93 10.66
CA LYS A 56 -8.77 9.01 11.81
C LYS A 56 -7.37 8.51 12.15
N VAL A 57 -6.62 8.07 11.14
CA VAL A 57 -5.26 7.56 11.31
C VAL A 57 -4.35 8.63 11.91
N ASN A 58 -4.39 9.86 11.41
CA ASN A 58 -3.49 10.91 11.88
C ASN A 58 -3.77 11.35 13.33
N ARG A 59 -4.92 11.05 13.91
CA ARG A 59 -5.17 11.26 15.34
C ARG A 59 -4.23 10.46 16.25
N TYR A 60 -3.72 9.31 15.75
CA TYR A 60 -2.76 8.48 16.47
C TYR A 60 -1.32 8.92 16.26
N PHE A 61 -0.97 9.33 15.03
CA PHE A 61 0.40 9.70 14.68
C PHE A 61 0.71 11.17 14.97
N ASN A 62 -0.29 12.03 14.84
CA ASN A 62 -0.17 13.48 15.04
C ASN A 62 0.97 14.11 14.21
N TYR A 63 1.13 13.65 12.97
CA TYR A 63 2.08 14.24 12.03
C TYR A 63 1.50 15.49 11.37
N GLN A 64 2.38 16.43 11.04
CA GLN A 64 2.02 17.51 10.13
C GLN A 64 1.85 16.93 8.72
N LEU A 65 0.63 16.99 8.21
CA LEU A 65 0.27 16.48 6.89
C LEU A 65 -0.18 17.61 5.97
N ASP A 66 0.10 17.47 4.68
CA ASP A 66 -0.28 18.42 3.63
C ASP A 66 -1.03 17.77 2.45
N GLY A 67 -1.11 16.44 2.40
CA GLY A 67 -1.81 15.78 1.31
C GLY A 67 -1.92 14.26 1.42
N ILE A 68 -2.52 13.70 0.36
CA ILE A 68 -2.64 12.26 0.13
C ILE A 68 -2.06 11.98 -1.26
N GLU A 69 -1.03 11.12 -1.32
CA GLU A 69 -0.51 10.64 -2.60
C GLU A 69 -1.58 9.79 -3.30
N GLN A 70 -1.57 9.81 -4.65
CA GLN A 70 -2.55 9.07 -5.46
C GLN A 70 -2.73 7.64 -4.97
N ALA A 71 -3.93 7.34 -4.49
CA ALA A 71 -4.28 6.03 -3.98
C ALA A 71 -4.31 4.97 -5.10
N GLN A 72 -4.07 3.72 -4.72
CA GLN A 72 -4.00 2.63 -5.67
C GLN A 72 -4.52 1.32 -5.08
N VAL A 73 -5.17 0.51 -5.90
CA VAL A 73 -5.44 -0.88 -5.57
C VAL A 73 -4.27 -1.73 -6.05
N MET A 74 -3.71 -2.51 -5.15
CA MET A 74 -2.64 -3.47 -5.44
C MET A 74 -3.23 -4.87 -5.51
N LYS A 75 -2.95 -5.60 -6.60
CA LYS A 75 -3.35 -6.99 -6.81
C LYS A 75 -2.13 -7.90 -6.88
N TYR A 76 -2.04 -8.81 -5.93
CA TYR A 76 -1.10 -9.93 -5.91
C TYR A 76 -1.83 -11.18 -6.40
N GLN A 77 -1.62 -11.55 -7.66
CA GLN A 77 -2.28 -12.71 -8.27
C GLN A 77 -1.38 -13.94 -8.16
N SER A 78 -1.89 -15.02 -7.57
CA SER A 78 -1.15 -16.29 -7.48
C SER A 78 -0.83 -16.91 -8.86
N PRO A 79 0.42 -17.42 -9.05
CA PRO A 79 1.56 -17.32 -8.15
C PRO A 79 2.15 -15.91 -8.14
N SER A 80 2.30 -15.29 -6.97
CA SER A 80 2.96 -14.00 -6.83
C SER A 80 4.07 -14.10 -5.80
N ASN A 81 5.23 -13.52 -6.08
CA ASN A 81 6.37 -13.46 -5.15
C ASN A 81 6.15 -12.45 -4.00
N GLY A 82 5.03 -11.72 -4.02
CA GLY A 82 4.73 -10.72 -3.01
C GLY A 82 5.52 -9.42 -3.19
N TYR A 83 5.93 -8.84 -2.09
CA TYR A 83 6.77 -7.64 -2.05
C TYR A 83 7.76 -7.75 -0.90
N ASN A 84 9.05 -7.81 -1.22
CA ASN A 84 10.10 -8.03 -0.25
C ASN A 84 10.25 -6.85 0.72
N TRP A 85 11.11 -6.99 1.73
CA TRP A 85 11.37 -5.98 2.75
C TRP A 85 11.72 -4.63 2.14
N HIS A 86 10.96 -3.60 2.50
CA HIS A 86 11.15 -2.22 2.06
C HIS A 86 10.56 -1.24 3.07
N MET A 87 10.89 0.02 2.88
CA MET A 87 10.21 1.17 3.49
C MET A 87 9.43 1.91 2.40
N ASP A 88 8.37 2.60 2.79
CA ASP A 88 7.63 3.48 1.88
C ASP A 88 8.32 4.84 1.70
N LEU A 89 9.08 5.27 2.73
CA LEU A 89 9.89 6.48 2.67
C LEU A 89 11.04 6.26 1.70
N GLY A 90 11.08 7.08 0.65
CA GLY A 90 12.15 7.06 -0.34
C GLY A 90 13.17 8.17 -0.15
N ALA A 91 14.22 8.11 -0.95
CA ALA A 91 15.30 9.11 -0.94
C ALA A 91 15.04 10.29 -1.89
N GLU A 92 14.09 10.18 -2.80
CA GLU A 92 13.85 11.17 -3.86
C GLU A 92 12.36 11.30 -4.19
N GLY A 93 12.00 12.41 -4.82
CA GLY A 93 10.66 12.67 -5.33
C GLY A 93 9.56 12.66 -4.27
N VAL A 94 8.35 12.28 -4.67
CA VAL A 94 7.18 12.26 -3.77
C VAL A 94 7.35 11.32 -2.58
N SER A 95 8.15 10.26 -2.72
CA SER A 95 8.38 9.31 -1.64
C SER A 95 9.12 9.91 -0.42
N LEU A 96 9.88 11.01 -0.62
CA LEU A 96 10.49 11.78 0.49
C LEU A 96 9.46 12.42 1.42
N THR A 97 8.29 12.74 0.91
CA THR A 97 7.23 13.44 1.66
C THR A 97 6.27 12.48 2.37
N ARG A 98 6.38 11.17 2.14
CA ARG A 98 5.54 10.17 2.77
C ARG A 98 5.77 10.11 4.27
N LYS A 99 4.70 10.28 5.05
CA LYS A 99 4.68 10.22 6.51
C LYS A 99 4.11 8.90 7.03
N ILE A 100 2.98 8.49 6.48
CA ILE A 100 2.23 7.32 6.92
C ILE A 100 1.85 6.50 5.70
N GLY A 101 2.18 5.21 5.71
CA GLY A 101 1.62 4.23 4.79
C GLY A 101 0.31 3.68 5.35
N VAL A 102 -0.71 3.64 4.54
CA VAL A 102 -2.04 3.12 4.90
C VAL A 102 -2.45 2.04 3.91
N SER A 103 -2.91 0.91 4.43
CA SER A 103 -3.49 -0.16 3.61
C SER A 103 -4.82 -0.64 4.18
N VAL A 104 -5.76 -0.95 3.27
CA VAL A 104 -7.08 -1.49 3.61
C VAL A 104 -7.25 -2.81 2.85
N LEU A 105 -7.44 -3.92 3.57
CA LEU A 105 -7.64 -5.21 2.92
C LEU A 105 -9.01 -5.24 2.23
N LEU A 106 -9.05 -5.68 0.96
CA LEU A 106 -10.28 -5.68 0.16
C LEU A 106 -10.91 -7.06 0.00
N ASN A 107 -10.20 -8.15 0.32
CA ASN A 107 -10.73 -9.52 0.25
C ASN A 107 -9.93 -10.49 1.12
N GLU A 108 -10.50 -11.68 1.40
CA GLU A 108 -9.86 -12.73 2.21
C GLU A 108 -9.80 -14.09 1.50
N ASP A 109 -10.26 -14.20 0.26
CA ASP A 109 -10.32 -15.45 -0.51
C ASP A 109 -8.98 -15.80 -1.19
N TYR A 110 -7.89 -15.80 -0.40
CA TYR A 110 -6.53 -16.13 -0.86
C TYR A 110 -5.73 -16.88 0.22
N LYS A 111 -4.57 -17.43 -0.16
CA LYS A 111 -3.59 -18.04 0.76
C LYS A 111 -2.21 -17.44 0.53
N GLY A 112 -1.43 -17.36 1.60
CA GLY A 112 -0.18 -16.61 1.64
C GLY A 112 -0.45 -15.10 1.75
N GLY A 113 0.46 -14.27 1.29
CA GLY A 113 0.27 -12.82 1.23
C GLY A 113 0.19 -12.12 2.59
N GLU A 114 0.73 -12.73 3.66
CA GLU A 114 0.75 -12.12 4.98
C GLU A 114 1.60 -10.84 4.95
N LEU A 115 1.09 -9.80 5.61
CA LEU A 115 1.83 -8.57 5.85
C LEU A 115 2.71 -8.75 7.10
N PHE A 116 4.00 -8.54 6.95
CA PHE A 116 4.93 -8.47 8.07
C PHE A 116 5.45 -7.05 8.25
N VAL A 117 5.58 -6.64 9.50
CA VAL A 117 6.24 -5.40 9.88
C VAL A 117 7.41 -5.72 10.81
N ARG A 118 8.46 -4.89 10.76
CA ARG A 118 9.62 -5.03 11.63
C ARG A 118 9.72 -3.85 12.57
N GLY A 119 9.70 -4.15 13.88
CA GLY A 119 9.90 -3.20 14.96
C GLY A 119 11.11 -3.63 15.81
N GLY A 120 12.21 -2.86 15.75
CA GLY A 120 13.45 -3.26 16.39
C GLY A 120 13.97 -4.61 15.89
N ASN A 121 14.20 -5.56 16.80
CA ASN A 121 14.68 -6.91 16.47
C ASN A 121 13.56 -7.95 16.27
N SER A 122 12.30 -7.52 16.26
CA SER A 122 11.16 -8.43 16.11
C SER A 122 10.42 -8.22 14.80
N GLU A 123 9.87 -9.31 14.25
CA GLU A 123 8.97 -9.27 13.12
C GLU A 123 7.56 -9.67 13.59
N GLN A 124 6.57 -8.94 13.16
CA GLN A 124 5.18 -9.20 13.51
C GLN A 124 4.36 -9.42 12.24
N SER A 125 3.62 -10.53 12.20
CA SER A 125 2.62 -10.80 11.17
C SER A 125 1.33 -10.06 11.52
N ILE A 126 0.81 -9.31 10.56
CA ILE A 126 -0.47 -8.59 10.67
C ILE A 126 -1.46 -9.25 9.73
N LYS A 127 -2.60 -9.67 10.26
CA LYS A 127 -3.67 -10.36 9.54
C LYS A 127 -4.97 -9.58 9.63
N PRO A 128 -5.13 -8.50 8.86
CA PRO A 128 -6.38 -7.74 8.84
C PRO A 128 -7.49 -8.56 8.21
N LYS A 129 -8.73 -8.26 8.59
CA LYS A 129 -9.93 -8.68 7.90
C LYS A 129 -10.28 -7.71 6.78
N THR A 130 -11.18 -8.13 5.89
CA THR A 130 -11.70 -7.24 4.84
C THR A 130 -12.28 -5.96 5.43
N GLY A 131 -11.83 -4.81 4.93
CA GLY A 131 -12.21 -3.47 5.40
C GLY A 131 -11.41 -2.95 6.58
N GLU A 132 -10.57 -3.76 7.22
CA GLU A 132 -9.68 -3.29 8.28
C GLU A 132 -8.51 -2.48 7.72
N VAL A 133 -8.15 -1.44 8.47
CA VAL A 133 -7.09 -0.50 8.12
C VAL A 133 -5.84 -0.85 8.91
N VAL A 134 -4.71 -0.97 8.20
CA VAL A 134 -3.38 -1.06 8.77
C VAL A 134 -2.61 0.20 8.40
N ALA A 135 -2.01 0.87 9.38
CA ALA A 135 -1.24 2.08 9.17
C ALA A 135 0.05 2.05 9.99
N PHE A 136 1.13 2.54 9.40
CA PHE A 136 2.44 2.66 10.05
C PHE A 136 3.22 3.83 9.44
N SER A 137 4.18 4.35 10.21
CA SER A 137 5.09 5.39 9.71
C SER A 137 5.85 4.87 8.49
N SER A 138 6.02 5.72 7.47
CA SER A 138 6.60 5.34 6.17
C SER A 138 8.02 4.79 6.24
N PHE A 139 8.73 5.01 7.35
CA PHE A 139 10.07 4.46 7.62
C PHE A 139 10.04 3.04 8.25
N VAL A 140 8.87 2.47 8.52
CA VAL A 140 8.76 1.11 9.05
C VAL A 140 9.02 0.09 7.96
N HIS A 141 9.97 -0.82 8.20
CA HIS A 141 10.23 -1.93 7.28
C HIS A 141 9.07 -2.91 7.31
N HIS A 142 8.61 -3.26 6.13
CA HIS A 142 7.51 -4.22 5.96
C HIS A 142 7.67 -5.02 4.67
N LYS A 143 6.97 -6.14 4.59
CA LYS A 143 6.92 -7.02 3.41
C LYS A 143 5.55 -7.64 3.26
N VAL A 144 5.24 -8.10 2.05
CA VAL A 144 4.11 -8.98 1.75
C VAL A 144 4.68 -10.32 1.28
N ASN A 145 4.34 -11.39 1.99
CA ASN A 145 4.77 -12.75 1.61
C ASN A 145 4.17 -13.17 0.26
N PRO A 146 4.74 -14.20 -0.39
CA PRO A 146 4.17 -14.76 -1.61
C PRO A 146 2.70 -15.15 -1.47
N VAL A 147 1.89 -14.86 -2.48
CA VAL A 147 0.50 -15.33 -2.59
C VAL A 147 0.51 -16.65 -3.33
N THR A 148 0.07 -17.73 -2.66
CA THR A 148 0.15 -19.10 -3.15
C THR A 148 -1.15 -19.62 -3.77
N LYS A 149 -2.29 -18.99 -3.45
CA LYS A 149 -3.60 -19.30 -4.02
C LYS A 149 -4.48 -18.06 -4.07
N GLY A 150 -5.29 -17.94 -5.12
CA GLY A 150 -6.24 -16.84 -5.28
C GLY A 150 -5.56 -15.52 -5.63
N LYS A 151 -6.16 -14.44 -5.22
CA LYS A 151 -5.65 -13.07 -5.41
C LYS A 151 -5.84 -12.26 -4.13
N ARG A 152 -4.81 -11.56 -3.69
CA ARG A 152 -4.89 -10.61 -2.59
C ARG A 152 -5.07 -9.20 -3.17
N LEU A 153 -6.13 -8.53 -2.74
CA LEU A 153 -6.45 -7.16 -3.15
C LEU A 153 -6.36 -6.23 -1.93
N VAL A 154 -5.67 -5.12 -2.10
CA VAL A 154 -5.49 -4.14 -1.03
C VAL A 154 -5.49 -2.73 -1.61
N LEU A 155 -6.24 -1.82 -0.98
CA LEU A 155 -6.15 -0.39 -1.23
C LEU A 155 -4.96 0.15 -0.46
N VAL A 156 -4.08 0.90 -1.12
CA VAL A 156 -2.90 1.51 -0.51
C VAL A 156 -2.83 2.98 -0.88
N PHE A 157 -2.50 3.82 0.09
CA PHE A 157 -2.21 5.23 -0.11
C PHE A 157 -1.23 5.74 0.97
N TRP A 158 -0.64 6.88 0.70
CA TRP A 158 0.29 7.51 1.63
C TRP A 158 -0.17 8.90 2.01
N LEU A 159 -0.07 9.20 3.30
CA LEU A 159 -0.26 10.55 3.80
C LEU A 159 1.07 11.27 3.72
N THR A 160 1.07 12.45 3.13
CA THR A 160 2.27 13.25 2.86
C THR A 160 2.37 14.47 3.78
N GLY A 161 3.56 14.99 3.93
CA GLY A 161 3.87 16.17 4.71
C GLY A 161 5.31 16.61 4.48
N PRO A 162 5.80 17.63 5.19
CA PRO A 162 7.19 18.08 5.10
C PRO A 162 8.16 16.92 5.31
N CYS A 163 9.29 16.91 4.61
CA CYS A 163 10.32 15.88 4.80
C CYS A 163 10.71 15.73 6.28
N PHE A 164 11.06 14.51 6.70
CA PHE A 164 11.65 14.32 8.02
C PHE A 164 12.99 15.06 8.11
N ARG A 165 13.21 15.73 9.25
CA ARG A 165 14.42 16.51 9.54
C ARG A 165 15.12 15.96 10.77
#